data_c19fd6c98a3ed03dfbf96914fd9ee487
#
_entry.id   c19fd6c98a3ed03dfbf96914fd9ee487
#
_cell.length_a   1.000
_cell.length_b   1.000
_cell.length_c   1.000
_cell.angle_alpha   90.00
_cell.angle_beta   90.00
_cell.angle_gamma   90.00
#
_symmetry.space_group_name_H-M   'P 1'
#
loop_
_entity.id
_entity.type
_entity.pdbx_description
1 polymer ?
#
loop_
_entity_poly.entity_id
_entity_poly.type
_entity_poly.pdbx_seq_one_letter_code
_entity_poly.pdbx_strand_id
1 'polypeptide(L)'
;IMFLKKCLPEAEFIETSLHTEPAFSKENIDLIYLGSMTEKAQEIIIRSLKQYKNKLNEYIQTGKAILFTGNSLEILGKYIENDDGSKIEGLGLLDIYSKREMFNRYNSLFLGEFEGMKIVGFKDQFAHSYGNNETNYFAKVIRGAGLNRESKLEGIRINNFIGTSILGPILVLN
;
A
#
# COMPACT_ATOMS: atom_id res chain seq x y z
N ILE A 1 -6.04 -0.18 11.64
CA ILE A 1 -5.24 -0.48 12.85
C ILE A 1 -5.99 -1.36 13.86
N MET A 2 -7.32 -1.15 14.07
CA MET A 2 -8.12 -1.96 15.01
C MET A 2 -8.02 -3.47 14.76
N PHE A 3 -8.00 -3.90 13.50
CA PHE A 3 -7.85 -5.31 13.16
C PHE A 3 -6.46 -5.84 13.52
N LEU A 4 -5.40 -5.09 13.24
CA LEU A 4 -4.04 -5.46 13.65
C LEU A 4 -3.92 -5.60 15.16
N LYS A 5 -4.52 -4.69 15.94
CA LYS A 5 -4.55 -4.79 17.42
C LYS A 5 -5.25 -6.06 17.91
N LYS A 6 -6.26 -6.55 17.18
CA LYS A 6 -6.92 -7.83 17.51
C LYS A 6 -6.08 -9.05 17.14
N CYS A 7 -5.35 -8.98 16.02
CA CYS A 7 -4.50 -10.09 15.57
C CYS A 7 -3.18 -10.20 16.36
N LEU A 8 -2.71 -9.08 16.89
CA LEU A 8 -1.43 -8.96 17.60
C LEU A 8 -1.64 -8.32 18.97
N PRO A 9 -2.35 -9.01 19.89
CA PRO A 9 -2.73 -8.43 21.18
C PRO A 9 -1.53 -8.09 22.09
N GLU A 10 -0.41 -8.80 21.92
CA GLU A 10 0.82 -8.60 22.70
C GLU A 10 1.77 -7.55 22.09
N ALA A 11 1.44 -6.99 20.92
CA ALA A 11 2.28 -6.00 20.27
C ALA A 11 2.08 -4.61 20.87
N GLU A 12 3.17 -3.89 21.06
CA GLU A 12 3.16 -2.46 21.34
C GLU A 12 2.90 -1.69 20.04
N PHE A 13 1.94 -0.76 20.06
CA PHE A 13 1.57 0.05 18.91
C PHE A 13 1.99 1.49 19.09
N ILE A 14 2.97 1.92 18.30
CA ILE A 14 3.42 3.31 18.24
C ILE A 14 2.70 4.01 17.09
N GLU A 15 1.77 4.89 17.42
CA GLU A 15 1.02 5.65 16.41
C GLU A 15 1.74 6.95 16.05
N THR A 16 2.01 7.14 14.76
CA THR A 16 2.67 8.35 14.23
C THR A 16 1.65 9.22 13.51
N SER A 17 1.62 10.51 13.81
CA SER A 17 0.77 11.48 13.10
C SER A 17 1.44 12.04 11.85
N LEU A 18 0.67 12.76 11.00
CA LEU A 18 1.18 13.40 9.78
C LEU A 18 2.29 14.44 10.04
N HIS A 19 2.38 14.95 11.27
CA HIS A 19 3.26 16.06 11.64
C HIS A 19 4.38 15.63 12.59
N THR A 20 4.44 14.35 12.93
CA THR A 20 5.49 13.81 13.79
C THR A 20 6.46 12.96 12.99
N GLU A 21 7.68 12.88 13.49
CA GLU A 21 8.69 12.01 12.90
C GLU A 21 8.27 10.54 13.00
N PRO A 22 8.41 9.74 11.94
CA PRO A 22 8.07 8.33 11.97
C PRO A 22 8.87 7.58 13.03
N ALA A 23 8.22 6.74 13.85
CA ALA A 23 8.88 5.98 14.92
C ALA A 23 10.05 5.14 14.40
N PHE A 24 9.92 4.55 13.20
CA PHE A 24 10.99 3.76 12.59
C PHE A 24 12.27 4.55 12.30
N SER A 25 12.24 5.88 12.37
CA SER A 25 13.45 6.70 12.19
C SER A 25 14.39 6.64 13.41
N LYS A 26 13.84 6.43 14.60
CA LYS A 26 14.54 6.48 15.89
C LYS A 26 14.61 5.13 16.59
N GLU A 27 13.64 4.26 16.37
CA GLU A 27 13.46 3.02 17.10
C GLU A 27 13.57 1.80 16.19
N ASN A 28 13.92 0.67 16.76
CA ASN A 28 13.88 -0.60 16.05
C ASN A 28 12.45 -1.11 16.07
N ILE A 29 11.79 -1.01 14.92
CA ILE A 29 10.39 -1.40 14.73
C ILE A 29 10.34 -2.77 14.03
N ASP A 30 9.49 -3.68 14.54
CA ASP A 30 9.32 -5.01 13.95
C ASP A 30 8.38 -4.99 12.74
N LEU A 31 7.32 -4.17 12.79
CA LEU A 31 6.34 -4.00 11.70
C LEU A 31 6.04 -2.53 11.46
N ILE A 32 6.17 -2.09 10.21
CA ILE A 32 5.68 -0.79 9.76
C ILE A 32 4.37 -0.97 9.02
N TYR A 33 3.32 -0.32 9.48
CA TYR A 33 2.02 -0.30 8.81
C TYR A 33 1.64 1.11 8.36
N LEU A 34 1.23 1.24 7.09
CA LEU A 34 0.65 2.45 6.55
C LEU A 34 -0.67 2.11 5.83
N GLY A 35 -1.76 2.66 6.33
CA GLY A 35 -3.10 2.44 5.78
C GLY A 35 -3.51 3.47 4.73
N SER A 36 -4.72 3.32 4.23
CA SER A 36 -5.34 4.28 3.32
C SER A 36 -5.52 5.65 3.98
N MET A 37 -5.46 6.68 3.18
CA MET A 37 -5.57 8.06 3.61
C MET A 37 -6.25 8.93 2.54
N THR A 38 -6.55 10.17 2.88
CA THR A 38 -7.01 11.15 1.87
C THR A 38 -5.84 11.55 0.96
N GLU A 39 -6.13 11.99 -0.26
CA GLU A 39 -5.13 12.42 -1.24
C GLU A 39 -4.26 13.56 -0.69
N LYS A 40 -4.86 14.47 0.07
CA LYS A 40 -4.12 15.56 0.75
C LYS A 40 -3.14 15.02 1.80
N ALA A 41 -3.55 14.03 2.58
CA ALA A 41 -2.67 13.38 3.55
C ALA A 41 -1.56 12.61 2.84
N GLN A 42 -1.86 11.93 1.73
CA GLN A 42 -0.89 11.22 0.90
C GLN A 42 0.25 12.14 0.43
N GLU A 43 -0.06 13.34 -0.04
CA GLU A 43 0.94 14.32 -0.45
C GLU A 43 1.82 14.81 0.72
N ILE A 44 1.22 15.01 1.91
CA ILE A 44 1.97 15.38 3.12
C ILE A 44 2.93 14.26 3.50
N ILE A 45 2.45 13.01 3.50
CA ILE A 45 3.27 11.83 3.82
C ILE A 45 4.39 11.63 2.79
N ILE A 46 4.14 11.79 1.50
CA ILE A 46 5.20 11.72 0.48
C ILE A 46 6.32 12.70 0.81
N ARG A 47 5.97 13.97 1.10
CA ARG A 47 6.97 14.99 1.46
C ARG A 47 7.73 14.64 2.73
N SER A 48 7.03 14.17 3.76
CA SER A 48 7.64 13.76 5.04
C SER A 48 8.57 12.56 4.87
N LEU A 49 8.19 11.57 4.07
CA LEU A 49 8.95 10.33 3.91
C LEU A 49 10.13 10.45 2.95
N LYS A 50 10.24 11.50 2.13
CA LYS A 50 11.36 11.69 1.19
C LYS A 50 12.73 11.62 1.90
N GLN A 51 12.86 12.21 3.07
CA GLN A 51 14.10 12.17 3.85
C GLN A 51 14.46 10.78 4.39
N TYR A 52 13.46 9.89 4.53
CA TYR A 52 13.63 8.52 5.02
C TYR A 52 13.66 7.47 3.89
N LYS A 53 13.68 7.90 2.62
CA LYS A 53 13.65 7.04 1.45
C LYS A 53 14.71 5.92 1.53
N ASN A 54 15.95 6.26 1.84
CA ASN A 54 17.05 5.29 1.91
C ASN A 54 16.83 4.27 3.02
N LYS A 55 16.34 4.69 4.18
CA LYS A 55 16.05 3.80 5.31
C LYS A 55 14.87 2.86 5.01
N LEU A 56 13.82 3.38 4.36
CA LEU A 56 12.70 2.53 3.90
C LEU A 56 13.17 1.50 2.86
N ASN A 57 14.01 1.92 1.90
CA ASN A 57 14.58 0.99 0.93
C ASN A 57 15.42 -0.09 1.61
N GLU A 58 16.30 0.29 2.52
CA GLU A 58 17.09 -0.66 3.32
C GLU A 58 16.18 -1.67 4.03
N TYR A 59 15.12 -1.21 4.68
CA TYR A 59 14.16 -2.08 5.37
C TYR A 59 13.46 -3.06 4.43
N ILE A 60 13.04 -2.61 3.23
CA ILE A 60 12.47 -3.48 2.20
C ILE A 60 13.50 -4.54 1.77
N GLN A 61 14.75 -4.14 1.52
CA GLN A 61 15.80 -5.05 1.04
C GLN A 61 16.29 -6.02 2.13
N THR A 62 16.34 -5.60 3.39
CA THR A 62 16.78 -6.46 4.52
C THR A 62 15.65 -7.33 5.09
N GLY A 63 14.42 -7.23 4.54
CA GLY A 63 13.31 -8.09 4.92
C GLY A 63 12.61 -7.68 6.22
N LYS A 64 12.65 -6.42 6.61
CA LYS A 64 11.77 -5.91 7.67
C LYS A 64 10.31 -6.06 7.24
N ALA A 65 9.44 -6.40 8.18
CA ALA A 65 8.02 -6.52 7.90
C ALA A 65 7.41 -5.13 7.67
N ILE A 66 6.85 -4.93 6.48
CA ILE A 66 6.21 -3.66 6.08
C ILE A 66 4.90 -3.99 5.35
N LEU A 67 3.81 -3.39 5.79
CA LEU A 67 2.50 -3.54 5.17
C LEU A 67 1.93 -2.16 4.80
N PHE A 68 1.78 -1.92 3.51
CA PHE A 68 1.13 -0.73 2.96
C PHE A 68 -0.19 -1.14 2.30
N THR A 69 -1.30 -0.51 2.68
CA THR A 69 -2.64 -0.86 2.16
C THR A 69 -3.37 0.34 1.56
N GLY A 70 -4.20 0.07 0.54
CA GLY A 70 -4.92 1.11 -0.17
C GLY A 70 -3.99 2.03 -0.95
N ASN A 71 -4.26 3.33 -0.95
CA ASN A 71 -3.47 4.32 -1.69
C ASN A 71 -2.08 4.61 -1.07
N SER A 72 -1.73 4.00 0.05
CA SER A 72 -0.37 4.09 0.59
C SER A 72 0.67 3.39 -0.28
N LEU A 73 0.29 2.36 -1.06
CA LEU A 73 1.17 1.72 -2.04
C LEU A 73 1.71 2.73 -3.08
N GLU A 74 0.87 3.65 -3.51
CA GLU A 74 1.20 4.66 -4.54
C GLU A 74 2.36 5.57 -4.14
N ILE A 75 2.52 5.81 -2.83
CA ILE A 75 3.60 6.64 -2.25
C ILE A 75 4.98 6.13 -2.64
N LEU A 76 5.14 4.80 -2.72
CA LEU A 76 6.41 4.15 -3.02
C LEU A 76 6.73 4.11 -4.52
N GLY A 77 5.76 4.39 -5.38
CA GLY A 77 5.92 4.45 -6.82
C GLY A 77 6.75 5.65 -7.30
N LYS A 78 6.93 5.76 -8.61
CA LYS A 78 7.66 6.85 -9.27
C LYS A 78 6.93 8.19 -9.14
N TYR A 79 5.64 8.18 -9.46
CA TYR A 79 4.78 9.37 -9.40
C TYR A 79 3.29 8.99 -9.35
N ILE A 80 2.48 9.94 -8.95
CA ILE A 80 1.02 9.90 -9.04
C ILE A 80 0.61 10.99 -10.03
N GLU A 81 -0.08 10.62 -11.11
CA GLU A 81 -0.62 11.53 -12.12
C GLU A 81 -2.06 11.90 -11.75
N ASN A 82 -2.35 13.18 -11.66
CA ASN A 82 -3.69 13.71 -11.41
C ASN A 82 -4.52 13.78 -12.71
N ASP A 83 -5.84 13.98 -12.58
CA ASP A 83 -6.76 14.12 -13.73
C ASP A 83 -6.40 15.26 -14.68
N ASP A 84 -5.74 16.32 -14.18
CA ASP A 84 -5.25 17.45 -14.97
C ASP A 84 -3.89 17.21 -15.64
N GLY A 85 -3.32 16.00 -15.48
CA GLY A 85 -2.02 15.62 -16.00
C GLY A 85 -0.83 16.06 -15.16
N SER A 86 -1.04 16.82 -14.08
CA SER A 86 0.03 17.17 -13.15
C SER A 86 0.53 15.92 -12.41
N LYS A 87 1.81 15.93 -12.00
CA LYS A 87 2.43 14.77 -11.36
C LYS A 87 2.97 15.11 -9.98
N ILE A 88 2.66 14.25 -9.04
CA ILE A 88 3.22 14.25 -7.69
C ILE A 88 4.30 13.18 -7.67
N GLU A 89 5.55 13.58 -7.49
CA GLU A 89 6.67 12.67 -7.42
C GLU A 89 6.62 11.83 -6.14
N GLY A 90 6.53 10.50 -6.31
CA GLY A 90 6.57 9.54 -5.21
C GLY A 90 7.99 9.31 -4.67
N LEU A 91 8.17 8.27 -3.88
CA LEU A 91 9.49 7.90 -3.35
C LEU A 91 10.36 7.18 -4.38
N GLY A 92 9.79 6.63 -5.46
CA GLY A 92 10.52 5.92 -6.50
C GLY A 92 11.27 4.68 -6.00
N LEU A 93 10.69 3.97 -5.03
CA LEU A 93 11.21 2.70 -4.50
C LEU A 93 10.68 1.49 -5.26
N LEU A 94 9.52 1.64 -5.91
CA LEU A 94 8.86 0.62 -6.70
C LEU A 94 8.76 1.07 -8.16
N ASP A 95 8.90 0.13 -9.10
CA ASP A 95 8.79 0.38 -10.53
C ASP A 95 7.33 0.43 -11.01
N ILE A 96 6.54 1.24 -10.32
CA ILE A 96 5.15 1.54 -10.66
C ILE A 96 4.92 3.05 -10.67
N TYR A 97 3.86 3.47 -11.34
CA TYR A 97 3.26 4.79 -11.21
C TYR A 97 1.76 4.66 -11.07
N SER A 98 1.08 5.70 -10.59
CA SER A 98 -0.36 5.66 -10.41
C SER A 98 -1.03 6.79 -11.17
N LYS A 99 -2.26 6.56 -11.63
CA LYS A 99 -3.12 7.57 -12.25
C LYS A 99 -4.38 7.71 -11.44
N ARG A 100 -4.69 8.93 -11.03
CA ARG A 100 -5.95 9.29 -10.38
C ARG A 100 -7.06 9.40 -11.42
N GLU A 101 -8.23 8.90 -11.06
CA GLU A 101 -9.49 9.00 -11.81
C GLU A 101 -10.58 9.41 -10.81
N MET A 102 -10.55 10.67 -10.33
CA MET A 102 -11.38 11.14 -9.21
C MET A 102 -12.88 11.03 -9.48
N PHE A 103 -13.29 11.09 -10.75
CA PHE A 103 -14.70 10.95 -11.17
C PHE A 103 -15.09 9.51 -11.50
N ASN A 104 -14.15 8.56 -11.45
CA ASN A 104 -14.37 7.17 -11.85
C ASN A 104 -13.91 6.20 -10.76
N ARG A 105 -14.47 6.39 -9.56
CA ARG A 105 -14.18 5.55 -8.39
C ARG A 105 -14.40 4.07 -8.69
N TYR A 106 -13.42 3.26 -8.33
CA TYR A 106 -13.51 1.81 -8.47
C TYR A 106 -13.79 1.15 -7.12
N ASN A 107 -14.97 0.52 -7.04
CA ASN A 107 -15.41 -0.28 -5.90
C ASN A 107 -15.62 -1.72 -6.32
N SER A 108 -14.99 -2.67 -5.66
CA SER A 108 -15.14 -4.08 -5.96
C SER A 108 -14.77 -4.97 -4.79
N LEU A 109 -15.49 -6.07 -4.64
CA LEU A 109 -15.01 -7.20 -3.86
C LEU A 109 -13.80 -7.82 -4.57
N PHE A 110 -12.81 -8.21 -3.79
CA PHE A 110 -11.60 -8.86 -4.24
C PHE A 110 -11.55 -10.29 -3.71
N LEU A 111 -11.31 -11.23 -4.59
CA LEU A 111 -10.90 -12.60 -4.28
C LEU A 111 -9.60 -12.88 -5.01
N GLY A 112 -8.59 -13.28 -4.30
CA GLY A 112 -7.29 -13.63 -4.84
C GLY A 112 -6.69 -14.86 -4.19
N GLU A 113 -5.51 -15.24 -4.67
CA GLU A 113 -4.71 -16.33 -4.15
C GLU A 113 -3.32 -15.80 -3.79
N PHE A 114 -2.89 -16.09 -2.57
CA PHE A 114 -1.57 -15.81 -2.04
C PHE A 114 -1.00 -17.08 -1.42
N GLU A 115 0.09 -17.61 -1.95
CA GLU A 115 0.77 -18.83 -1.45
C GLU A 115 -0.18 -20.01 -1.23
N GLY A 116 -1.09 -20.26 -2.18
CA GLY A 116 -2.08 -21.32 -2.10
C GLY A 116 -3.30 -21.01 -1.23
N MET A 117 -3.29 -19.91 -0.50
CA MET A 117 -4.42 -19.48 0.33
C MET A 117 -5.33 -18.52 -0.45
N LYS A 118 -6.64 -18.67 -0.28
CA LYS A 118 -7.60 -17.68 -0.78
C LYS A 118 -7.67 -16.49 0.18
N ILE A 119 -7.52 -15.31 -0.37
CA ILE A 119 -7.68 -14.05 0.36
C ILE A 119 -8.87 -13.28 -0.19
N VAL A 120 -9.65 -12.72 0.73
CA VAL A 120 -10.83 -11.90 0.41
C VAL A 120 -10.59 -10.49 0.92
N GLY A 121 -10.99 -9.52 0.16
CA GLY A 121 -10.89 -8.12 0.55
C GLY A 121 -11.83 -7.24 -0.26
N PHE A 122 -11.64 -5.96 -0.13
CA PHE A 122 -12.39 -4.93 -0.81
C PHE A 122 -11.44 -3.93 -1.43
N LYS A 123 -11.75 -3.45 -2.61
CA LYS A 123 -11.05 -2.33 -3.24
C LYS A 123 -11.98 -1.13 -3.31
N ASP A 124 -11.48 -0.01 -2.86
CA ASP A 124 -12.15 1.28 -2.95
C ASP A 124 -11.08 2.33 -3.25
N GLN A 125 -10.97 2.70 -4.51
CA GLN A 125 -9.85 3.49 -4.98
C GLN A 125 -10.25 4.48 -6.06
N PHE A 126 -9.60 5.64 -6.04
CA PHE A 126 -9.67 6.69 -7.05
C PHE A 126 -8.44 6.70 -7.97
N ALA A 127 -7.48 5.81 -7.74
CA ALA A 127 -6.31 5.69 -8.56
C ALA A 127 -6.02 4.24 -8.91
N HIS A 128 -5.39 4.02 -10.05
CA HIS A 128 -4.90 2.73 -10.50
C HIS A 128 -3.40 2.79 -10.69
N SER A 129 -2.70 1.72 -10.30
CA SER A 129 -1.26 1.61 -10.47
C SER A 129 -0.91 0.83 -11.72
N TYR A 130 0.15 1.27 -12.39
CA TYR A 130 0.68 0.70 -13.63
C TYR A 130 2.16 0.43 -13.47
N GLY A 131 2.63 -0.64 -14.05
CA GLY A 131 4.01 -1.11 -13.98
C GLY A 131 4.07 -2.62 -14.03
N ASN A 132 5.27 -3.16 -14.10
CA ASN A 132 5.46 -4.61 -14.14
C ASN A 132 5.60 -5.16 -12.71
N ASN A 133 4.70 -6.04 -12.32
CA ASN A 133 4.75 -6.80 -11.07
C ASN A 133 4.72 -8.32 -11.27
N GLU A 134 5.02 -8.82 -12.47
CA GLU A 134 4.93 -10.25 -12.82
C GLU A 134 5.80 -11.14 -11.93
N THR A 135 6.94 -10.65 -11.49
CA THR A 135 7.88 -11.42 -10.68
C THR A 135 7.73 -11.20 -9.17
N ASN A 136 6.97 -10.16 -8.78
CA ASN A 136 6.87 -9.73 -7.38
C ASN A 136 5.47 -9.28 -6.96
N TYR A 137 4.43 -9.80 -7.62
CA TYR A 137 3.06 -9.55 -7.21
C TYR A 137 2.78 -10.13 -5.81
N PHE A 138 1.87 -9.49 -5.09
CA PHE A 138 1.39 -9.98 -3.80
C PHE A 138 0.40 -11.13 -3.98
N ALA A 139 -0.61 -10.97 -4.84
CA ALA A 139 -1.64 -11.99 -5.04
C ALA A 139 -2.09 -12.11 -6.50
N LYS A 140 -2.48 -13.33 -6.93
CA LYS A 140 -3.18 -13.56 -8.19
C LYS A 140 -4.67 -13.28 -8.02
N VAL A 141 -5.25 -12.54 -8.95
CA VAL A 141 -6.67 -12.18 -8.93
C VAL A 141 -7.52 -13.32 -9.47
N ILE A 142 -8.46 -13.80 -8.67
CA ILE A 142 -9.52 -14.73 -9.09
C ILE A 142 -10.76 -13.93 -9.51
N ARG A 143 -11.14 -12.93 -8.69
CA ARG A 143 -12.27 -12.01 -8.95
C ARG A 143 -11.90 -10.59 -8.53
N GLY A 144 -12.28 -9.62 -9.34
CA GLY A 144 -11.91 -8.22 -9.17
C GLY A 144 -10.79 -7.79 -10.11
N ALA A 145 -10.02 -6.80 -9.71
CA ALA A 145 -8.90 -6.23 -10.46
C ALA A 145 -7.58 -6.31 -9.67
N GLY A 146 -6.46 -6.37 -10.39
CA GLY A 146 -5.12 -6.27 -9.82
C GLY A 146 -4.68 -4.83 -9.57
N LEU A 147 -3.42 -4.49 -9.89
CA LEU A 147 -2.90 -3.11 -9.75
C LEU A 147 -3.78 -2.09 -10.48
N ASN A 148 -4.40 -2.49 -11.59
CA ASN A 148 -5.38 -1.72 -12.34
C ASN A 148 -6.50 -2.67 -12.85
N ARG A 149 -7.48 -2.11 -13.57
CA ARG A 149 -8.67 -2.86 -14.02
C ARG A 149 -8.37 -4.03 -14.95
N GLU A 150 -7.27 -3.97 -15.69
CA GLU A 150 -6.87 -4.99 -16.67
C GLU A 150 -5.96 -6.05 -16.05
N SER A 151 -5.19 -5.69 -15.02
CA SER A 151 -4.23 -6.59 -14.38
C SER A 151 -4.92 -7.72 -13.60
N LYS A 152 -4.34 -8.91 -13.71
CA LYS A 152 -4.69 -10.09 -12.88
C LYS A 152 -3.66 -10.34 -11.76
N LEU A 153 -2.75 -9.41 -11.57
CA LEU A 153 -1.74 -9.45 -10.52
C LEU A 153 -1.94 -8.25 -9.61
N GLU A 154 -2.15 -8.52 -8.33
CA GLU A 154 -2.42 -7.51 -7.31
C GLU A 154 -1.21 -7.25 -6.44
N GLY A 155 -0.97 -5.96 -6.20
CA GLY A 155 0.03 -5.51 -5.25
C GLY A 155 1.46 -5.84 -5.63
N ILE A 156 2.36 -5.59 -4.69
CA ILE A 156 3.80 -5.87 -4.81
C ILE A 156 4.28 -6.51 -3.52
N ARG A 157 5.11 -7.54 -3.65
CA ARG A 157 5.81 -8.18 -2.55
C ARG A 157 7.30 -8.22 -2.83
N ILE A 158 8.10 -7.74 -1.89
CA ILE A 158 9.57 -7.82 -1.92
C ILE A 158 10.02 -8.24 -0.52
N ASN A 159 10.58 -9.43 -0.38
CA ASN A 159 10.92 -10.00 0.92
C ASN A 159 9.68 -10.01 1.85
N ASN A 160 9.72 -9.30 2.98
CA ASN A 160 8.61 -9.14 3.93
C ASN A 160 7.85 -7.80 3.75
N PHE A 161 8.13 -7.05 2.69
CA PHE A 161 7.30 -5.93 2.29
C PHE A 161 6.10 -6.43 1.49
N ILE A 162 4.91 -5.97 1.86
CA ILE A 162 3.68 -6.13 1.08
C ILE A 162 3.05 -4.75 0.90
N GLY A 163 2.86 -4.37 -0.36
CA GLY A 163 2.08 -3.21 -0.76
C GLY A 163 0.88 -3.65 -1.59
N THR A 164 -0.32 -3.29 -1.17
CA THR A 164 -1.56 -3.70 -1.85
C THR A 164 -2.62 -2.62 -1.81
N SER A 165 -3.42 -2.51 -2.87
CA SER A 165 -4.59 -1.65 -2.88
C SER A 165 -5.83 -2.28 -2.20
N ILE A 166 -5.72 -3.52 -1.74
CA ILE A 166 -6.79 -4.20 -0.99
C ILE A 166 -6.92 -3.54 0.38
N LEU A 167 -8.14 -3.14 0.69
CA LEU A 167 -8.55 -2.75 2.03
C LEU A 167 -8.97 -4.01 2.78
N GLY A 168 -8.65 -4.06 4.04
CA GLY A 168 -8.69 -5.21 4.95
C GLY A 168 -9.84 -6.18 4.81
N PRO A 169 -9.82 -7.26 5.60
CA PRO A 169 -10.92 -8.20 5.54
C PRO A 169 -12.18 -7.42 5.89
N ILE A 170 -13.11 -7.45 4.98
CA ILE A 170 -14.48 -7.15 5.32
C ILE A 170 -14.81 -8.23 6.34
N LEU A 171 -14.81 -7.85 7.62
CA LEU A 171 -15.45 -8.68 8.62
C LEU A 171 -16.88 -8.80 8.13
N VAL A 172 -17.20 -9.95 7.54
CA VAL A 172 -18.57 -10.24 7.13
C VAL A 172 -19.38 -10.04 8.38
N LEU A 173 -20.18 -9.00 8.35
CA LEU A 173 -21.19 -8.77 9.36
C LEU A 173 -22.15 -9.95 9.23
N ASN A 174 -22.16 -10.81 10.24
CA ASN A 174 -23.20 -11.79 10.40
C ASN A 174 -24.53 -11.09 10.69
#